data_9e417bb138afdceedac43cfedb3a900b
#
_entry.id   9e417bb138afdceedac43cfedb3a900b
#
_cell.length_a   1.000
_cell.length_b   1.000
_cell.length_c   1.000
_cell.angle_alpha   90.00
_cell.angle_beta   90.00
_cell.angle_gamma   90.00
#
_symmetry.space_group_name_H-M   'P 1'
#
loop_
_entity.id
_entity.type
_entity.pdbx_description
1 polymer ?
#
loop_
_entity_poly.entity_id
_entity_poly.type
_entity_poly.pdbx_seq_one_letter_code
_entity_poly.pdbx_strand_id
1 'polypeptide(L)'
;MTSFAVWQIIFWVSILGVAYIFVGYPLLVFALSRLRPLRTRKAVNLDPVSVVLVGYNEAARLPVKIASVLATDDAHLIRELIVASDGSTDDTAAVIAAVKDSRVRLIAFPERRGKPSVLNDVIPQCHSEVVVLLDARQELDRRAIAELAANFADKSVGAVSGELVFRSEEDVTTASKGIGIYWRYEKFIRKCEGRFRSVPGATGALYALRRSLFRPIPLQTILDDVVIPMQAVTAGYRCLFEPAAIAFDHPSDSTTKESIRKRRTVAGAAQLMFVALNATTVVALWDALRGRFRATWQRT
;
A
#
# COMPACT_ATOMS: atom_id res chain seq x y z
N MET A 1 -24.12 37.90 13.07
CA MET A 1 -23.16 37.88 11.93
C MET A 1 -23.96 37.96 10.64
N THR A 2 -23.65 38.92 9.77
CA THR A 2 -24.32 39.03 8.45
C THR A 2 -23.97 37.79 7.59
N SER A 3 -24.89 37.32 6.76
CA SER A 3 -24.69 36.22 5.82
C SER A 3 -23.38 36.37 5.02
N PHE A 4 -23.02 37.58 4.65
CA PHE A 4 -21.80 37.92 3.93
C PHE A 4 -20.52 37.56 4.73
N ALA A 5 -20.49 37.88 6.02
CA ALA A 5 -19.32 37.56 6.87
C ALA A 5 -19.10 36.03 6.99
N VAL A 6 -20.17 35.23 7.03
CA VAL A 6 -20.08 33.76 7.06
C VAL A 6 -19.44 33.22 5.77
N TRP A 7 -19.86 33.73 4.60
CA TRP A 7 -19.29 33.33 3.31
C TRP A 7 -17.81 33.71 3.17
N GLN A 8 -17.43 34.90 3.67
CA GLN A 8 -16.02 35.30 3.70
C GLN A 8 -15.17 34.37 4.58
N ILE A 9 -15.67 33.98 5.75
CA ILE A 9 -14.96 33.05 6.64
C ILE A 9 -14.78 31.68 5.92
N ILE A 10 -15.86 31.14 5.35
CA ILE A 10 -15.80 29.86 4.61
C ILE A 10 -14.78 29.95 3.46
N PHE A 11 -14.80 31.03 2.70
CA PHE A 11 -13.86 31.25 1.58
C PHE A 11 -12.40 31.24 2.05
N TRP A 12 -12.07 32.03 3.07
CA TRP A 12 -10.69 32.10 3.58
C TRP A 12 -10.24 30.80 4.25
N VAL A 13 -11.10 30.14 5.00
CA VAL A 13 -10.80 28.84 5.61
C VAL A 13 -10.53 27.80 4.52
N SER A 14 -11.30 27.81 3.43
CA SER A 14 -11.08 26.89 2.29
C SER A 14 -9.75 27.17 1.60
N ILE A 15 -9.41 28.44 1.33
CA ILE A 15 -8.11 28.82 0.74
C ILE A 15 -6.95 28.41 1.65
N LEU A 16 -7.05 28.70 2.95
CA LEU A 16 -6.02 28.33 3.91
C LEU A 16 -5.88 26.80 4.03
N GLY A 17 -7.01 26.07 3.97
CA GLY A 17 -7.01 24.60 3.93
C GLY A 17 -6.27 24.06 2.71
N VAL A 18 -6.55 24.59 1.53
CA VAL A 18 -5.87 24.21 0.28
C VAL A 18 -4.38 24.56 0.38
N ALA A 19 -4.02 25.75 0.80
CA ALA A 19 -2.64 26.18 0.98
C ALA A 19 -1.89 25.30 1.98
N TYR A 20 -2.55 24.92 3.09
CA TYR A 20 -1.97 23.97 4.06
C TYR A 20 -1.71 22.61 3.43
N ILE A 21 -2.67 22.03 2.72
CA ILE A 21 -2.54 20.68 2.13
C ILE A 21 -1.39 20.65 1.11
N PHE A 22 -1.32 21.64 0.22
CA PHE A 22 -0.34 21.63 -0.87
C PHE A 22 1.02 22.22 -0.52
N VAL A 23 1.11 23.05 0.50
CA VAL A 23 2.37 23.73 0.86
C VAL A 23 2.71 23.53 2.33
N GLY A 24 1.79 23.81 3.24
CA GLY A 24 2.05 23.76 4.69
C GLY A 24 2.42 22.37 5.19
N TYR A 25 1.64 21.35 4.82
CA TYR A 25 1.89 19.97 5.23
C TYR A 25 3.23 19.43 4.68
N PRO A 26 3.57 19.56 3.39
CA PRO A 26 4.88 19.15 2.87
C PRO A 26 6.05 19.85 3.54
N LEU A 27 5.94 21.14 3.81
CA LEU A 27 6.98 21.88 4.53
C LEU A 27 7.12 21.40 5.97
N LEU A 28 6.01 21.17 6.66
CA LEU A 28 5.99 20.63 8.03
C LEU A 28 6.66 19.27 8.09
N VAL A 29 6.25 18.34 7.21
CA VAL A 29 6.80 16.98 7.20
C VAL A 29 8.27 16.98 6.78
N PHE A 30 8.67 17.86 5.86
CA PHE A 30 10.06 18.08 5.51
C PHE A 30 10.87 18.55 6.72
N ALA A 31 10.42 19.58 7.42
CA ALA A 31 11.09 20.10 8.62
C ALA A 31 11.22 19.01 9.69
N LEU A 32 10.13 18.27 9.98
CA LEU A 32 10.13 17.17 10.94
C LEU A 32 11.10 16.05 10.54
N SER A 33 11.15 15.71 9.24
CA SER A 33 12.06 14.71 8.71
C SER A 33 13.55 15.11 8.82
N ARG A 34 13.84 16.41 8.93
CA ARG A 34 15.19 16.94 9.14
C ARG A 34 15.54 17.08 10.61
N LEU A 35 14.59 17.53 11.43
CA LEU A 35 14.79 17.76 12.86
C LEU A 35 14.83 16.46 13.68
N ARG A 36 14.03 15.46 13.29
CA ARG A 36 13.90 14.18 14.01
C ARG A 36 13.91 12.98 13.05
N PRO A 37 15.01 12.76 12.30
CA PRO A 37 15.07 11.65 11.35
C PRO A 37 15.19 10.32 12.10
N LEU A 38 14.32 9.38 11.80
CA LEU A 38 14.46 7.99 12.22
C LEU A 38 15.21 7.22 11.13
N ARG A 39 16.48 6.91 11.40
CA ARG A 39 17.28 6.09 10.49
C ARG A 39 16.79 4.65 10.53
N THR A 40 16.74 4.00 9.37
CA THR A 40 16.41 2.58 9.22
C THR A 40 17.68 1.79 8.96
N ARG A 41 17.85 0.68 9.65
CA ARG A 41 18.94 -0.26 9.38
C ARG A 41 18.52 -1.21 8.28
N LYS A 42 19.27 -1.23 7.17
CA LYS A 42 19.07 -2.21 6.10
C LYS A 42 20.08 -3.35 6.24
N ALA A 43 19.64 -4.59 6.02
CA ALA A 43 20.53 -5.73 5.96
C ALA A 43 21.11 -5.93 4.55
N VAL A 44 22.27 -6.56 4.50
CA VAL A 44 22.87 -7.07 3.25
C VAL A 44 22.49 -8.55 3.07
N ASN A 45 22.56 -9.33 4.14
CA ASN A 45 22.08 -10.72 4.16
C ASN A 45 20.60 -10.72 4.52
N LEU A 46 19.76 -11.21 3.63
CA LEU A 46 18.32 -11.13 3.71
C LEU A 46 17.72 -12.50 4.05
N ASP A 47 16.73 -12.50 4.94
CA ASP A 47 15.92 -13.68 5.20
C ASP A 47 14.96 -13.95 4.03
N PRO A 48 14.64 -15.22 3.75
CA PRO A 48 13.69 -15.58 2.73
C PRO A 48 12.31 -14.98 2.97
N VAL A 49 11.63 -14.61 1.88
CA VAL A 49 10.29 -14.01 1.89
C VAL A 49 9.25 -14.95 1.28
N SER A 50 8.00 -14.83 1.73
CA SER A 50 6.84 -15.39 1.02
C SER A 50 6.26 -14.31 0.13
N VAL A 51 5.99 -14.63 -1.13
CA VAL A 51 5.34 -13.71 -2.08
C VAL A 51 3.91 -14.15 -2.28
N VAL A 52 2.96 -13.23 -2.19
CA VAL A 52 1.52 -13.48 -2.37
C VAL A 52 0.99 -12.65 -3.53
N LEU A 53 0.30 -13.30 -4.43
CA LEU A 53 -0.35 -12.73 -5.60
C LEU A 53 -1.79 -13.22 -5.66
N VAL A 54 -2.76 -12.31 -5.66
CA VAL A 54 -4.18 -12.63 -5.76
C VAL A 54 -4.69 -12.22 -7.15
N GLY A 55 -5.36 -13.14 -7.85
CA GLY A 55 -5.92 -12.90 -9.16
C GLY A 55 -7.34 -13.45 -9.32
N TYR A 56 -8.11 -12.80 -10.21
CA TYR A 56 -9.39 -13.25 -10.68
C TYR A 56 -9.46 -13.08 -12.20
N ASN A 57 -9.61 -14.18 -12.94
CA ASN A 57 -9.62 -14.19 -14.41
C ASN A 57 -8.37 -13.52 -15.01
N GLU A 58 -7.19 -13.98 -14.58
CA GLU A 58 -5.88 -13.43 -15.00
C GLU A 58 -5.04 -14.47 -15.75
N ALA A 59 -5.68 -15.46 -16.43
CA ALA A 59 -4.97 -16.53 -17.15
C ALA A 59 -3.92 -16.01 -18.14
N ALA A 60 -4.21 -14.89 -18.83
CA ALA A 60 -3.29 -14.30 -19.80
C ALA A 60 -2.08 -13.61 -19.17
N ARG A 61 -2.21 -13.06 -17.95
CA ARG A 61 -1.14 -12.25 -17.30
C ARG A 61 -0.30 -13.02 -16.32
N LEU A 62 -0.90 -13.95 -15.59
CA LEU A 62 -0.21 -14.65 -14.50
C LEU A 62 1.03 -15.42 -14.93
N PRO A 63 1.09 -16.12 -16.08
CA PRO A 63 2.30 -16.78 -16.53
C PRO A 63 3.48 -15.82 -16.67
N VAL A 64 3.24 -14.68 -17.32
CA VAL A 64 4.26 -13.64 -17.51
C VAL A 64 4.68 -13.05 -16.17
N LYS A 65 3.71 -12.76 -15.29
CA LYS A 65 3.97 -12.24 -13.96
C LYS A 65 4.78 -13.20 -13.11
N ILE A 66 4.40 -14.48 -13.05
CA ILE A 66 5.12 -15.51 -12.29
C ILE A 66 6.55 -15.63 -12.83
N ALA A 67 6.71 -15.74 -14.15
CA ALA A 67 8.04 -15.81 -14.77
C ALA A 67 8.89 -14.57 -14.45
N SER A 68 8.30 -13.36 -14.52
CA SER A 68 8.96 -12.11 -14.17
C SER A 68 9.43 -12.07 -12.70
N VAL A 69 8.59 -12.52 -11.76
CA VAL A 69 8.94 -12.59 -10.33
C VAL A 69 10.07 -13.60 -10.10
N LEU A 70 10.02 -14.76 -10.74
CA LEU A 70 11.04 -15.82 -10.60
C LEU A 70 12.35 -15.50 -11.34
N ALA A 71 12.33 -14.56 -12.28
CA ALA A 71 13.51 -14.10 -13.03
C ALA A 71 14.19 -12.85 -12.41
N THR A 72 13.70 -12.35 -11.26
CA THR A 72 14.38 -11.27 -10.54
C THR A 72 15.76 -11.73 -10.05
N ASP A 73 16.71 -10.81 -9.91
CA ASP A 73 18.04 -11.10 -9.36
C ASP A 73 17.96 -11.67 -7.93
N ASP A 74 16.86 -11.38 -7.26
CA ASP A 74 16.57 -11.75 -5.88
C ASP A 74 15.68 -13.00 -5.75
N ALA A 75 15.49 -13.76 -6.84
CA ALA A 75 14.61 -14.95 -6.85
C ALA A 75 15.04 -16.02 -5.83
N HIS A 76 16.31 -16.04 -5.42
CA HIS A 76 16.81 -16.92 -4.36
C HIS A 76 16.26 -16.59 -2.97
N LEU A 77 15.75 -15.36 -2.76
CA LEU A 77 15.07 -14.93 -1.54
C LEU A 77 13.62 -15.43 -1.48
N ILE A 78 13.04 -15.83 -2.60
CA ILE A 78 11.65 -16.28 -2.64
C ILE A 78 11.60 -17.72 -2.12
N ARG A 79 11.12 -17.88 -0.88
CA ARG A 79 10.86 -19.20 -0.30
C ARG A 79 9.65 -19.87 -0.94
N GLU A 80 8.61 -19.09 -1.20
CA GLU A 80 7.38 -19.51 -1.86
C GLU A 80 6.72 -18.35 -2.58
N LEU A 81 6.08 -18.63 -3.69
CA LEU A 81 5.19 -17.73 -4.42
C LEU A 81 3.79 -18.32 -4.40
N ILE A 82 2.94 -17.81 -3.53
CA ILE A 82 1.55 -18.22 -3.43
C ILE A 82 0.74 -17.43 -4.42
N VAL A 83 0.14 -18.10 -5.39
CA VAL A 83 -0.80 -17.50 -6.34
C VAL A 83 -2.19 -17.97 -5.96
N ALA A 84 -3.02 -17.03 -5.49
CA ALA A 84 -4.38 -17.30 -5.07
C ALA A 84 -5.37 -16.91 -6.17
N SER A 85 -6.16 -17.88 -6.64
CA SER A 85 -7.21 -17.68 -7.62
C SER A 85 -8.56 -17.52 -6.90
N ASP A 86 -9.17 -16.33 -6.97
CA ASP A 86 -10.40 -15.97 -6.27
C ASP A 86 -11.63 -16.37 -7.12
N GLY A 87 -11.90 -17.67 -7.21
CA GLY A 87 -13.05 -18.18 -7.94
C GLY A 87 -13.03 -17.87 -9.45
N SER A 88 -11.84 -17.94 -10.09
CA SER A 88 -11.71 -17.70 -11.51
C SER A 88 -12.53 -18.68 -12.34
N THR A 89 -13.15 -18.18 -13.41
CA THR A 89 -13.97 -18.94 -14.35
C THR A 89 -13.27 -19.22 -15.67
N ASP A 90 -12.06 -18.67 -15.83
CA ASP A 90 -11.16 -18.93 -16.95
C ASP A 90 -10.08 -19.98 -16.59
N ASP A 91 -9.11 -20.18 -17.46
CA ASP A 91 -8.03 -21.14 -17.29
C ASP A 91 -6.96 -20.72 -16.25
N THR A 92 -7.23 -19.70 -15.41
CA THR A 92 -6.26 -19.17 -14.42
C THR A 92 -5.67 -20.27 -13.55
N ALA A 93 -6.48 -21.16 -13.00
CA ALA A 93 -6.00 -22.22 -12.14
C ALA A 93 -5.13 -23.25 -12.87
N ALA A 94 -5.55 -23.63 -14.11
CA ALA A 94 -4.82 -24.59 -14.94
C ALA A 94 -3.44 -24.05 -15.35
N VAL A 95 -3.39 -22.77 -15.73
CA VAL A 95 -2.15 -22.08 -16.13
C VAL A 95 -1.15 -22.02 -14.98
N ILE A 96 -1.59 -21.72 -13.75
CA ILE A 96 -0.71 -21.70 -12.57
C ILE A 96 -0.24 -23.11 -12.22
N ALA A 97 -1.12 -24.11 -12.26
CA ALA A 97 -0.78 -25.48 -11.97
C ALA A 97 0.25 -26.07 -12.97
N ALA A 98 0.33 -25.52 -14.18
CA ALA A 98 1.30 -25.92 -15.19
C ALA A 98 2.73 -25.36 -14.95
N VAL A 99 2.91 -24.43 -14.01
CA VAL A 99 4.22 -23.85 -13.68
C VAL A 99 5.08 -24.90 -12.97
N LYS A 100 6.24 -25.23 -13.57
CA LYS A 100 7.18 -26.25 -13.08
C LYS A 100 8.25 -25.66 -12.13
N ASP A 101 7.85 -24.83 -11.18
CA ASP A 101 8.75 -24.33 -10.15
C ASP A 101 8.19 -24.71 -8.77
N SER A 102 8.98 -25.44 -7.99
CA SER A 102 8.56 -25.98 -6.69
C SER A 102 8.20 -24.90 -5.66
N ARG A 103 8.62 -23.67 -5.89
CA ARG A 103 8.29 -22.53 -5.03
C ARG A 103 6.89 -21.99 -5.30
N VAL A 104 6.30 -22.29 -6.48
CA VAL A 104 4.98 -21.79 -6.87
C VAL A 104 3.90 -22.69 -6.29
N ARG A 105 3.01 -22.11 -5.50
CA ARG A 105 1.89 -22.80 -4.88
C ARG A 105 0.57 -22.15 -5.28
N LEU A 106 -0.31 -22.91 -5.91
CA LEU A 106 -1.67 -22.47 -6.22
C LEU A 106 -2.58 -22.69 -5.00
N ILE A 107 -3.37 -21.66 -4.66
CA ILE A 107 -4.54 -21.77 -3.79
C ILE A 107 -5.75 -21.33 -4.62
N ALA A 108 -6.57 -22.29 -5.06
CA ALA A 108 -7.78 -22.02 -5.85
C ALA A 108 -9.01 -22.04 -4.95
N PHE A 109 -9.77 -20.96 -4.94
CA PHE A 109 -11.07 -20.89 -4.26
C PHE A 109 -12.18 -21.22 -5.26
N PRO A 110 -13.19 -21.99 -4.85
CA PRO A 110 -14.27 -22.40 -5.75
C PRO A 110 -15.20 -21.26 -6.15
N GLU A 111 -15.29 -20.22 -5.31
CA GLU A 111 -16.18 -19.08 -5.51
C GLU A 111 -15.42 -17.76 -5.33
N ARG A 112 -15.87 -16.72 -6.00
CA ARG A 112 -15.35 -15.37 -5.89
C ARG A 112 -15.78 -14.75 -4.55
N ARG A 113 -14.80 -14.47 -3.67
CA ARG A 113 -15.02 -13.94 -2.33
C ARG A 113 -14.45 -12.55 -2.12
N GLY A 114 -13.69 -12.06 -3.09
CA GLY A 114 -13.01 -10.76 -3.05
C GLY A 114 -11.62 -10.83 -2.40
N LYS A 115 -10.72 -9.95 -2.88
CA LYS A 115 -9.31 -9.90 -2.45
C LYS A 115 -9.13 -9.87 -0.93
N PRO A 116 -9.92 -9.11 -0.13
CA PRO A 116 -9.78 -9.11 1.32
C PRO A 116 -9.99 -10.49 1.97
N SER A 117 -11.02 -11.23 1.53
CA SER A 117 -11.28 -12.57 2.03
C SER A 117 -10.14 -13.53 1.71
N VAL A 118 -9.64 -13.46 0.47
CA VAL A 118 -8.50 -14.30 0.04
C VAL A 118 -7.24 -13.97 0.83
N LEU A 119 -6.93 -12.69 1.05
CA LEU A 119 -5.76 -12.27 1.84
C LEU A 119 -5.87 -12.74 3.30
N ASN A 120 -7.06 -12.71 3.88
CA ASN A 120 -7.32 -13.19 5.25
C ASN A 120 -6.98 -14.69 5.40
N ASP A 121 -7.20 -15.48 4.36
CA ASP A 121 -6.92 -16.92 4.39
C ASP A 121 -5.47 -17.23 4.00
N VAL A 122 -4.89 -16.47 3.07
CA VAL A 122 -3.59 -16.79 2.46
C VAL A 122 -2.41 -16.27 3.30
N ILE A 123 -2.47 -15.04 3.80
CA ILE A 123 -1.35 -14.46 4.54
C ILE A 123 -0.96 -15.29 5.78
N PRO A 124 -1.89 -15.80 6.59
CA PRO A 124 -1.54 -16.67 7.73
C PRO A 124 -0.85 -17.97 7.33
N GLN A 125 -1.06 -18.47 6.10
CA GLN A 125 -0.44 -19.69 5.59
C GLN A 125 0.98 -19.50 5.06
N CYS A 126 1.47 -18.27 4.97
CA CYS A 126 2.84 -17.99 4.55
C CYS A 126 3.86 -18.50 5.56
N HIS A 127 4.99 -19.03 5.08
CA HIS A 127 6.02 -19.64 5.92
C HIS A 127 7.12 -18.67 6.35
N SER A 128 7.27 -17.55 5.63
CA SER A 128 8.28 -16.54 5.96
C SER A 128 7.76 -15.51 6.96
N GLU A 129 8.68 -14.84 7.68
CA GLU A 129 8.33 -13.72 8.56
C GLU A 129 7.87 -12.50 7.77
N VAL A 130 8.50 -12.27 6.61
CA VAL A 130 8.15 -11.17 5.71
C VAL A 130 7.33 -11.70 4.56
N VAL A 131 6.16 -11.10 4.34
CA VAL A 131 5.26 -11.39 3.22
C VAL A 131 5.26 -10.20 2.27
N VAL A 132 5.57 -10.46 1.01
CA VAL A 132 5.51 -9.49 -0.08
C VAL A 132 4.19 -9.68 -0.83
N LEU A 133 3.42 -8.62 -0.97
CA LEU A 133 2.15 -8.62 -1.70
C LEU A 133 2.31 -7.89 -3.03
N LEU A 134 1.79 -8.51 -4.08
CA LEU A 134 1.88 -8.04 -5.46
C LEU A 134 0.51 -8.04 -6.13
N ASP A 135 0.29 -7.07 -7.00
CA ASP A 135 -0.78 -7.15 -8.01
C ASP A 135 -0.29 -7.87 -9.27
N ALA A 136 -1.20 -8.49 -10.01
CA ALA A 136 -0.88 -9.27 -11.19
C ALA A 136 -0.39 -8.44 -12.38
N ARG A 137 -0.72 -7.15 -12.44
CA ARG A 137 -0.56 -6.32 -13.63
C ARG A 137 0.84 -5.71 -13.79
N GLN A 138 1.49 -5.31 -12.69
CA GLN A 138 2.74 -4.57 -12.73
C GLN A 138 3.94 -5.50 -12.93
N GLU A 139 4.96 -5.02 -13.63
CA GLU A 139 6.27 -5.64 -13.72
C GLU A 139 7.16 -5.19 -12.56
N LEU A 140 8.04 -6.07 -12.08
CA LEU A 140 8.96 -5.73 -11.01
C LEU A 140 10.33 -5.30 -11.57
N ASP A 141 10.96 -4.35 -10.89
CA ASP A 141 12.40 -4.16 -11.02
C ASP A 141 13.13 -5.42 -10.51
N ARG A 142 14.30 -5.69 -11.08
CA ARG A 142 15.09 -6.90 -10.81
C ARG A 142 15.47 -7.06 -9.34
N ARG A 143 15.57 -5.98 -8.58
CA ARG A 143 15.95 -5.96 -7.16
C ARG A 143 14.82 -5.54 -6.23
N ALA A 144 13.61 -5.44 -6.72
CA ALA A 144 12.49 -4.88 -5.98
C ALA A 144 12.18 -5.64 -4.67
N ILE A 145 12.29 -6.95 -4.69
CA ILE A 145 12.02 -7.81 -3.52
C ILE A 145 13.11 -7.62 -2.46
N ALA A 146 14.39 -7.61 -2.84
CA ALA A 146 15.50 -7.40 -1.92
C ALA A 146 15.45 -6.00 -1.29
N GLU A 147 15.14 -4.98 -2.09
CA GLU A 147 15.03 -3.60 -1.58
C GLU A 147 13.92 -3.46 -0.53
N LEU A 148 12.78 -4.17 -0.68
CA LEU A 148 11.78 -4.24 0.37
C LEU A 148 12.29 -5.00 1.60
N ALA A 149 12.81 -6.21 1.39
CA ALA A 149 13.21 -7.14 2.44
C ALA A 149 14.30 -6.55 3.33
N ALA A 150 15.26 -5.81 2.75
CA ALA A 150 16.37 -5.21 3.46
C ALA A 150 15.95 -4.31 4.64
N ASN A 151 14.79 -3.67 4.55
CA ASN A 151 14.29 -2.78 5.59
C ASN A 151 13.84 -3.51 6.85
N PHE A 152 13.51 -4.80 6.77
CA PHE A 152 13.02 -5.58 7.90
C PHE A 152 14.12 -6.04 8.88
N ALA A 153 15.39 -5.79 8.58
CA ALA A 153 16.47 -5.89 9.55
C ALA A 153 16.27 -4.95 10.74
N ASP A 154 15.59 -3.84 10.53
CA ASP A 154 15.14 -2.96 11.59
C ASP A 154 13.84 -3.51 12.20
N LYS A 155 13.93 -3.95 13.47
CA LYS A 155 12.78 -4.53 14.19
C LYS A 155 11.63 -3.56 14.40
N SER A 156 11.86 -2.25 14.26
CA SER A 156 10.80 -1.24 14.34
C SER A 156 9.97 -1.15 13.07
N VAL A 157 10.43 -1.76 11.96
CA VAL A 157 9.73 -1.76 10.67
C VAL A 157 8.73 -2.91 10.60
N GLY A 158 7.46 -2.58 10.45
CA GLY A 158 6.36 -3.54 10.32
C GLY A 158 5.83 -3.69 8.90
N ALA A 159 5.92 -2.63 8.09
CA ALA A 159 5.52 -2.64 6.69
C ALA A 159 6.42 -1.75 5.83
N VAL A 160 6.53 -2.05 4.56
CA VAL A 160 7.32 -1.27 3.58
C VAL A 160 6.55 -1.20 2.27
N SER A 161 6.27 0.02 1.79
CA SER A 161 5.70 0.27 0.48
C SER A 161 6.81 0.43 -0.55
N GLY A 162 6.70 -0.25 -1.68
CA GLY A 162 7.47 0.07 -2.87
C GLY A 162 6.98 1.33 -3.58
N GLU A 163 7.59 1.59 -4.73
CA GLU A 163 7.25 2.69 -5.64
C GLU A 163 6.58 2.15 -6.90
N LEU A 164 5.46 2.77 -7.29
CA LEU A 164 4.83 2.54 -8.58
C LEU A 164 5.33 3.57 -9.59
N VAL A 165 5.88 3.10 -10.70
CA VAL A 165 6.39 3.95 -11.80
C VAL A 165 5.63 3.62 -13.08
N PHE A 166 5.08 4.62 -13.74
CA PHE A 166 4.45 4.45 -15.04
C PHE A 166 5.49 4.54 -16.16
N ARG A 167 5.57 3.49 -16.99
CA ARG A 167 6.32 3.52 -18.25
C ARG A 167 5.39 4.04 -19.34
N SER A 168 5.67 5.24 -19.88
CA SER A 168 5.03 5.72 -21.10
C SER A 168 5.96 5.43 -22.28
N GLU A 169 5.47 4.73 -23.28
CA GLU A 169 6.19 4.46 -24.54
C GLU A 169 6.13 5.64 -25.52
N GLU A 170 5.30 6.66 -25.25
CA GLU A 170 5.05 7.75 -26.17
C GLU A 170 5.50 9.11 -25.65
N ASP A 171 5.78 9.98 -26.60
CA ASP A 171 6.31 11.34 -26.49
C ASP A 171 5.84 12.16 -25.29
N VAL A 172 6.81 12.89 -24.75
CA VAL A 172 6.65 13.77 -23.59
C VAL A 172 5.68 14.91 -23.94
N THR A 173 4.38 14.67 -23.76
CA THR A 173 3.36 15.72 -23.89
C THR A 173 3.37 16.64 -22.66
N THR A 174 2.78 17.83 -22.78
CA THR A 174 2.63 18.76 -21.64
C THR A 174 1.86 18.14 -20.49
N ALA A 175 0.89 17.28 -20.79
CA ALA A 175 0.13 16.53 -19.77
C ALA A 175 1.02 15.51 -19.03
N SER A 176 1.92 14.79 -19.74
CA SER A 176 2.83 13.85 -19.11
C SER A 176 3.88 14.54 -18.23
N LYS A 177 4.30 15.77 -18.57
CA LYS A 177 5.17 16.60 -17.73
C LYS A 177 4.48 16.98 -16.42
N GLY A 178 3.21 17.39 -16.46
CA GLY A 178 2.43 17.72 -15.26
C GLY A 178 2.26 16.54 -14.33
N ILE A 179 1.96 15.35 -14.88
CA ILE A 179 1.89 14.08 -14.16
C ILE A 179 3.24 13.78 -13.49
N GLY A 180 4.35 13.94 -14.21
CA GLY A 180 5.69 13.70 -13.67
C GLY A 180 6.07 14.64 -12.50
N ILE A 181 5.59 15.90 -12.50
CA ILE A 181 5.80 16.83 -11.37
C ILE A 181 4.99 16.37 -10.15
N TYR A 182 3.73 16.00 -10.34
CA TYR A 182 2.88 15.48 -9.27
C TYR A 182 3.50 14.25 -8.60
N TRP A 183 3.97 13.26 -9.38
CA TRP A 183 4.60 12.06 -8.85
C TRP A 183 5.91 12.35 -8.08
N ARG A 184 6.72 13.30 -8.56
CA ARG A 184 7.93 13.73 -7.83
C ARG A 184 7.58 14.39 -6.50
N TYR A 185 6.52 15.17 -6.48
CA TYR A 185 6.00 15.82 -5.27
C TYR A 185 5.47 14.80 -4.26
N GLU A 186 4.63 13.86 -4.68
CA GLU A 186 4.13 12.78 -3.82
C GLU A 186 5.28 11.93 -3.26
N LYS A 187 6.20 11.52 -4.11
CA LYS A 187 7.42 10.78 -3.72
C LYS A 187 8.25 11.54 -2.68
N PHE A 188 8.38 12.86 -2.84
CA PHE A 188 9.07 13.70 -1.87
C PHE A 188 8.37 13.66 -0.50
N ILE A 189 7.06 13.82 -0.46
CA ILE A 189 6.27 13.75 0.78
C ILE A 189 6.44 12.39 1.44
N ARG A 190 6.23 11.29 0.72
CA ARG A 190 6.36 9.92 1.24
C ARG A 190 7.76 9.64 1.80
N LYS A 191 8.82 10.13 1.15
CA LYS A 191 10.19 10.05 1.68
C LYS A 191 10.34 10.79 3.00
N CYS A 192 9.77 11.99 3.12
CA CYS A 192 9.82 12.77 4.35
C CYS A 192 9.02 12.10 5.47
N GLU A 193 7.81 11.62 5.19
CA GLU A 193 6.96 10.88 6.14
C GLU A 193 7.67 9.63 6.67
N GLY A 194 8.18 8.78 5.77
CA GLY A 194 8.90 7.55 6.14
C GLY A 194 10.17 7.83 6.92
N ARG A 195 10.87 8.94 6.61
CA ARG A 195 12.05 9.37 7.35
C ARG A 195 11.71 9.93 8.73
N PHE A 196 10.60 10.64 8.87
CA PHE A 196 10.13 11.15 10.15
C PHE A 196 9.52 10.05 11.01
N ARG A 197 8.58 9.25 10.46
CA ARG A 197 7.95 8.15 11.17
C ARG A 197 7.40 7.07 10.24
N SER A 198 6.27 7.29 9.59
CA SER A 198 5.57 6.32 8.75
C SER A 198 4.82 6.99 7.63
N VAL A 199 4.71 6.30 6.49
CA VAL A 199 3.78 6.68 5.42
C VAL A 199 2.38 6.16 5.76
N PRO A 200 1.30 6.84 5.29
CA PRO A 200 -0.08 6.50 5.64
C PRO A 200 -0.67 5.30 4.87
N GLY A 201 0.14 4.51 4.20
CA GLY A 201 -0.30 3.36 3.41
C GLY A 201 0.77 2.91 2.43
N ALA A 202 0.47 1.85 1.70
CA ALA A 202 1.35 1.32 0.66
C ALA A 202 0.72 1.46 -0.74
N THR A 203 1.49 1.14 -1.78
CA THR A 203 0.93 0.90 -3.11
C THR A 203 0.54 -0.57 -3.23
N GLY A 204 -0.66 -0.86 -3.71
CA GLY A 204 -1.13 -2.24 -3.96
C GLY A 204 -0.28 -3.00 -4.97
N ALA A 205 0.48 -2.29 -5.81
CA ALA A 205 1.36 -2.88 -6.80
C ALA A 205 2.51 -3.70 -6.19
N LEU A 206 3.07 -3.21 -5.07
CA LEU A 206 4.23 -3.82 -4.42
C LEU A 206 4.39 -3.30 -2.99
N TYR A 207 4.19 -4.15 -2.00
CA TYR A 207 4.52 -3.85 -0.62
C TYR A 207 4.84 -5.11 0.19
N ALA A 208 5.42 -4.93 1.35
CA ALA A 208 5.73 -6.03 2.26
C ALA A 208 5.31 -5.71 3.68
N LEU A 209 5.05 -6.76 4.48
CA LEU A 209 4.71 -6.63 5.90
C LEU A 209 5.31 -7.78 6.71
N ARG A 210 5.49 -7.56 8.03
CA ARG A 210 5.72 -8.67 8.95
C ARG A 210 4.44 -9.46 9.13
N ARG A 211 4.49 -10.75 8.82
CA ARG A 211 3.34 -11.66 8.91
C ARG A 211 2.71 -11.66 10.31
N SER A 212 3.51 -11.60 11.36
CA SER A 212 3.05 -11.57 12.76
C SER A 212 2.17 -10.36 13.11
N LEU A 213 2.25 -9.27 12.33
CA LEU A 213 1.46 -8.05 12.52
C LEU A 213 0.15 -8.06 11.72
N PHE A 214 -0.01 -9.02 10.81
CA PHE A 214 -1.26 -9.14 10.05
C PHE A 214 -2.42 -9.55 10.97
N ARG A 215 -3.53 -8.88 10.80
CA ARG A 215 -4.83 -9.23 11.38
C ARG A 215 -5.87 -9.29 10.26
N PRO A 216 -6.86 -10.17 10.35
CA PRO A 216 -7.92 -10.21 9.35
C PRO A 216 -8.54 -8.83 9.13
N ILE A 217 -8.72 -8.49 7.86
CA ILE A 217 -9.34 -7.22 7.45
C ILE A 217 -10.83 -7.43 7.13
N PRO A 218 -11.68 -6.39 7.28
CA PRO A 218 -13.09 -6.48 6.91
C PRO A 218 -13.26 -6.89 5.46
N LEU A 219 -14.23 -7.77 5.17
CA LEU A 219 -14.44 -8.32 3.84
C LEU A 219 -14.82 -7.26 2.78
N GLN A 220 -15.38 -6.14 3.22
CA GLN A 220 -15.75 -5.01 2.36
C GLN A 220 -14.60 -4.03 2.13
N THR A 221 -13.39 -4.31 2.63
CA THR A 221 -12.23 -3.43 2.46
C THR A 221 -11.91 -3.22 0.98
N ILE A 222 -11.88 -1.97 0.53
CA ILE A 222 -11.53 -1.61 -0.85
C ILE A 222 -10.03 -1.34 -0.97
N LEU A 223 -9.43 -0.69 0.03
CA LEU A 223 -8.02 -0.30 0.08
C LEU A 223 -7.28 -1.19 1.09
N ASP A 224 -7.04 -2.44 0.72
CA ASP A 224 -6.24 -3.39 1.50
C ASP A 224 -4.80 -2.92 1.70
N ASP A 225 -4.26 -2.21 0.70
CA ASP A 225 -2.94 -1.61 0.68
C ASP A 225 -2.76 -0.39 1.62
N VAL A 226 -3.85 0.12 2.17
CA VAL A 226 -3.84 1.09 3.27
C VAL A 226 -4.10 0.39 4.61
N VAL A 227 -5.14 -0.43 4.68
CA VAL A 227 -5.59 -1.04 5.94
C VAL A 227 -4.53 -1.98 6.52
N ILE A 228 -3.94 -2.85 5.70
CA ILE A 228 -2.94 -3.83 6.16
C ILE A 228 -1.67 -3.15 6.72
N PRO A 229 -0.99 -2.21 6.01
CA PRO A 229 0.15 -1.51 6.57
C PRO A 229 -0.18 -0.69 7.81
N MET A 230 -1.39 -0.13 7.90
CA MET A 230 -1.81 0.64 9.07
C MET A 230 -2.02 -0.23 10.31
N GLN A 231 -2.28 -1.53 10.18
CA GLN A 231 -2.26 -2.46 11.32
C GLN A 231 -0.87 -2.49 11.99
N ALA A 232 0.20 -2.48 11.20
CA ALA A 232 1.56 -2.39 11.75
C ALA A 232 1.80 -1.05 12.46
N VAL A 233 1.32 0.06 11.89
CA VAL A 233 1.47 1.40 12.50
C VAL A 233 0.68 1.50 13.81
N THR A 234 -0.53 1.00 13.87
CA THR A 234 -1.35 0.99 15.09
C THR A 234 -0.79 0.05 16.17
N ALA A 235 -0.04 -0.97 15.77
CA ALA A 235 0.72 -1.83 16.69
C ALA A 235 2.06 -1.21 17.16
N GLY A 236 2.35 0.04 16.78
CA GLY A 236 3.56 0.77 17.22
C GLY A 236 4.77 0.60 16.29
N TYR A 237 4.64 -0.13 15.18
CA TYR A 237 5.70 -0.30 14.18
C TYR A 237 5.67 0.81 13.14
N ARG A 238 6.69 0.85 12.29
CA ARG A 238 6.80 1.82 11.20
C ARG A 238 6.34 1.22 9.87
N CYS A 239 5.66 2.04 9.08
CA CYS A 239 5.43 1.79 7.66
C CYS A 239 6.36 2.71 6.85
N LEU A 240 7.26 2.14 6.06
CA LEU A 240 8.26 2.88 5.29
C LEU A 240 7.88 2.98 3.81
N PHE A 241 8.50 3.93 3.13
CA PHE A 241 8.50 4.02 1.68
C PHE A 241 9.90 3.75 1.15
N GLU A 242 10.04 2.68 0.35
CA GLU A 242 11.30 2.27 -0.29
C GLU A 242 11.26 2.60 -1.78
N PRO A 243 11.87 3.72 -2.19
CA PRO A 243 11.82 4.16 -3.57
C PRO A 243 12.70 3.34 -4.53
N ALA A 244 13.56 2.47 -4.01
CA ALA A 244 14.37 1.55 -4.83
C ALA A 244 13.61 0.26 -5.15
N ALA A 245 12.55 -0.07 -4.41
CA ALA A 245 11.67 -1.20 -4.68
C ALA A 245 10.60 -0.78 -5.71
N ILE A 246 10.88 -0.96 -6.99
CA ILE A 246 10.07 -0.41 -8.07
C ILE A 246 9.16 -1.48 -8.69
N ALA A 247 7.88 -1.12 -8.85
CA ALA A 247 6.94 -1.82 -9.73
C ALA A 247 6.59 -0.90 -10.91
N PHE A 248 6.71 -1.42 -12.13
CA PHE A 248 6.39 -0.68 -13.35
C PHE A 248 4.95 -1.00 -13.79
N ASP A 249 4.23 0.03 -14.14
CA ASP A 249 2.88 -0.09 -14.72
C ASP A 249 2.82 0.61 -16.08
N HIS A 250 1.96 0.09 -16.93
CA HIS A 250 1.64 0.73 -18.21
C HIS A 250 0.35 1.53 -18.07
N PRO A 251 0.27 2.72 -18.68
CA PRO A 251 -0.99 3.46 -18.74
C PRO A 251 -2.12 2.58 -19.26
N SER A 252 -3.33 2.76 -18.75
CA SER A 252 -4.48 1.99 -19.22
C SER A 252 -4.90 2.47 -20.61
N ASP A 253 -5.00 1.57 -21.57
CA ASP A 253 -5.46 1.87 -22.94
C ASP A 253 -6.94 2.29 -23.01
N SER A 254 -7.66 2.25 -21.88
CA SER A 254 -9.08 2.54 -21.79
C SER A 254 -9.39 3.57 -20.70
N THR A 255 -9.90 4.73 -21.12
CA THR A 255 -10.39 5.78 -20.23
C THR A 255 -11.52 5.30 -19.32
N THR A 256 -12.35 4.36 -19.79
CA THR A 256 -13.43 3.75 -19.00
C THR A 256 -12.89 2.92 -17.85
N LYS A 257 -11.90 2.04 -18.10
CA LYS A 257 -11.26 1.23 -17.06
C LYS A 257 -10.57 2.11 -16.03
N GLU A 258 -9.91 3.18 -16.46
CA GLU A 258 -9.25 4.15 -15.57
C GLU A 258 -10.26 4.90 -14.69
N SER A 259 -11.41 5.32 -15.26
CA SER A 259 -12.49 5.97 -14.53
C SER A 259 -13.07 5.05 -13.44
N ILE A 260 -13.31 3.76 -13.76
CA ILE A 260 -13.78 2.77 -12.77
C ILE A 260 -12.77 2.62 -11.64
N ARG A 261 -11.47 2.53 -11.97
CA ARG A 261 -10.39 2.42 -10.97
C ARG A 261 -10.34 3.64 -10.04
N LYS A 262 -10.41 4.86 -10.60
CA LYS A 262 -10.43 6.10 -9.81
C LYS A 262 -11.66 6.18 -8.91
N ARG A 263 -12.85 5.81 -9.40
CA ARG A 263 -14.08 5.76 -8.59
C ARG A 263 -13.93 4.80 -7.42
N ARG A 264 -13.34 3.62 -7.65
CA ARG A 264 -13.08 2.64 -6.58
C ARG A 264 -12.13 3.18 -5.53
N THR A 265 -11.05 3.86 -5.93
CA THR A 265 -10.08 4.48 -5.00
C THR A 265 -10.74 5.58 -4.15
N VAL A 266 -11.55 6.46 -4.77
CA VAL A 266 -12.28 7.51 -4.05
C VAL A 266 -13.30 6.90 -3.07
N ALA A 267 -14.04 5.86 -3.50
CA ALA A 267 -14.97 5.16 -2.62
C ALA A 267 -14.26 4.51 -1.44
N GLY A 268 -13.09 3.90 -1.67
CA GLY A 268 -12.27 3.32 -0.58
C GLY A 268 -11.75 4.37 0.39
N ALA A 269 -11.30 5.52 -0.10
CA ALA A 269 -10.87 6.64 0.76
C ALA A 269 -12.04 7.18 1.60
N ALA A 270 -13.23 7.33 1.01
CA ALA A 270 -14.44 7.72 1.73
C ALA A 270 -14.84 6.69 2.79
N GLN A 271 -14.73 5.39 2.47
CA GLN A 271 -14.98 4.30 3.43
C GLN A 271 -14.05 4.39 4.64
N LEU A 272 -12.75 4.59 4.42
CA LEU A 272 -11.76 4.73 5.51
C LEU A 272 -12.06 5.96 6.37
N MET A 273 -12.38 7.10 5.75
CA MET A 273 -12.73 8.32 6.46
C MET A 273 -14.01 8.12 7.30
N PHE A 274 -15.04 7.49 6.73
CA PHE A 274 -16.29 7.20 7.44
C PHE A 274 -16.05 6.30 8.64
N VAL A 275 -15.29 5.21 8.50
CA VAL A 275 -14.96 4.30 9.60
C VAL A 275 -14.14 5.01 10.68
N ALA A 276 -13.12 5.78 10.30
CA ALA A 276 -12.29 6.53 11.24
C ALA A 276 -13.11 7.56 12.04
N LEU A 277 -13.96 8.33 11.36
CA LEU A 277 -14.81 9.34 12.00
C LEU A 277 -15.83 8.70 12.97
N ASN A 278 -16.47 7.60 12.56
CA ASN A 278 -17.44 6.93 13.42
C ASN A 278 -16.75 6.26 14.63
N ALA A 279 -15.62 5.59 14.43
CA ALA A 279 -14.87 4.98 15.52
C ALA A 279 -14.40 6.02 16.54
N THR A 280 -13.85 7.15 16.09
CA THR A 280 -13.40 8.24 16.99
C THR A 280 -14.58 8.89 17.71
N THR A 281 -15.73 9.06 17.05
CA THR A 281 -16.94 9.60 17.66
C THR A 281 -17.48 8.66 18.74
N VAL A 282 -17.54 7.35 18.48
CA VAL A 282 -17.99 6.35 19.46
C VAL A 282 -17.07 6.31 20.68
N VAL A 283 -15.74 6.32 20.45
CA VAL A 283 -14.76 6.36 21.54
C VAL A 283 -14.88 7.64 22.35
N ALA A 284 -14.99 8.80 21.69
CA ALA A 284 -15.15 10.09 22.37
C ALA A 284 -16.44 10.15 23.19
N LEU A 285 -17.57 9.66 22.66
CA LEU A 285 -18.83 9.57 23.38
C LEU A 285 -18.74 8.62 24.58
N TRP A 286 -18.08 7.49 24.41
CA TRP A 286 -17.89 6.50 25.47
C TRP A 286 -17.02 7.06 26.61
N ASP A 287 -15.94 7.77 26.26
CA ASP A 287 -15.08 8.42 27.25
C ASP A 287 -15.79 9.59 27.95
N ALA A 288 -16.64 10.32 27.22
CA ALA A 288 -17.50 11.35 27.80
C ALA A 288 -18.50 10.76 28.82
N LEU A 289 -19.20 9.69 28.46
CA LEU A 289 -20.17 9.02 29.34
C LEU A 289 -19.51 8.41 30.59
N ARG A 290 -18.23 8.04 30.51
CA ARG A 290 -17.46 7.50 31.63
C ARG A 290 -16.72 8.57 32.46
N GLY A 291 -16.90 9.84 32.15
CA GLY A 291 -16.20 10.94 32.84
C GLY A 291 -14.68 10.91 32.68
N ARG A 292 -14.17 10.21 31.66
CA ARG A 292 -12.74 10.01 31.42
C ARG A 292 -12.11 11.09 30.55
N PHE A 293 -12.76 12.23 30.35
CA PHE A 293 -12.13 13.38 29.73
C PHE A 293 -10.97 13.87 30.59
N ARG A 294 -9.75 13.42 30.27
CA ARG A 294 -8.55 14.03 30.84
C ARG A 294 -8.09 15.14 29.89
N ALA A 295 -8.23 16.38 30.34
CA ALA A 295 -7.67 17.54 29.67
C ALA A 295 -6.13 17.62 29.72
N THR A 296 -5.46 16.52 30.08
CA THR A 296 -4.00 16.45 30.22
C THR A 296 -3.42 15.48 29.23
N TRP A 297 -2.58 15.99 28.32
CA TRP A 297 -1.69 15.21 27.48
C TRP A 297 -0.70 14.46 28.39
N GLN A 298 -0.94 13.19 28.67
CA GLN A 298 0.10 12.35 29.23
C GLN A 298 0.98 11.86 28.09
N ARG A 299 2.25 12.28 28.13
CA ARG A 299 3.32 11.66 27.35
C ARG A 299 3.52 10.24 27.89
N THR A 300 3.26 9.24 27.08
CA THR A 300 3.81 7.90 27.22
C THR A 300 4.99 7.75 26.29
#